data_954ed1c064b7d09a22c1ba100ebc2b93
#
_entry.id   954ed1c064b7d09a22c1ba100ebc2b93
#
_cell.length_a   1.000
_cell.length_b   1.000
_cell.length_c   1.000
_cell.angle_alpha   90.00
_cell.angle_beta   90.00
_cell.angle_gamma   90.00
#
_symmetry.space_group_name_H-M   'P 1'
#
loop_
_entity.id
_entity.type
_entity.pdbx_description
1 polymer ?
#
loop_
_entity_poly.entity_id
_entity_poly.type
_entity_poly.pdbx_seq_one_letter_code
_entity_poly.pdbx_strand_id
1 'polypeptide(L)'
;MSFAASVCMIWWCFAGFEACVAMGEEIKYPRINIPRALFLAPFVVFAVNALFQWFLIAITPVERLASLATAQAPYADAMKAAGILGLPLALLAAGVAFGGDFSTMNAAIATIPRYLFTMARDGVMPSIFAKTSRFQTPHVAIITLGVLTMALIATDSLIYIASLSLFADLLYYVCLLYTSDAADDLTRVD
;
A
#
# COMPACT_ATOMS: atom_id res chain seq x y z
N MET A 1 -4.49 6.17 21.96
CA MET A 1 -4.72 4.99 21.11
C MET A 1 -4.36 3.74 21.88
N SER A 2 -5.11 2.64 21.74
CA SER A 2 -4.69 1.36 22.31
C SER A 2 -3.50 0.79 21.54
N PHE A 3 -2.69 -0.06 22.18
CA PHE A 3 -1.55 -0.75 21.54
C PHE A 3 -1.99 -1.47 20.25
N ALA A 4 -3.13 -2.15 20.29
CA ALA A 4 -3.68 -2.84 19.12
C ALA A 4 -3.97 -1.89 17.94
N ALA A 5 -4.55 -0.71 18.21
CA ALA A 5 -4.79 0.28 17.16
C ALA A 5 -3.49 0.81 16.55
N SER A 6 -2.44 0.98 17.35
CA SER A 6 -1.12 1.38 16.85
C SER A 6 -0.49 0.30 15.97
N VAL A 7 -0.61 -0.98 16.35
CA VAL A 7 -0.13 -2.11 15.53
C VAL A 7 -0.88 -2.17 14.19
N CYS A 8 -2.20 -2.01 14.18
CA CYS A 8 -2.98 -1.96 12.95
C CYS A 8 -2.55 -0.82 12.02
N MET A 9 -2.26 0.37 12.57
CA MET A 9 -1.79 1.51 11.76
C MET A 9 -0.38 1.27 11.20
N ILE A 10 0.51 0.64 11.97
CA ILE A 10 1.85 0.28 11.49
C ILE A 10 1.78 -0.76 10.38
N TRP A 11 0.84 -1.69 10.44
CA TRP A 11 0.61 -2.68 9.39
C TRP A 11 0.43 -2.03 8.01
N TRP A 12 -0.27 -0.91 7.96
CA TRP A 12 -0.49 -0.18 6.71
C TRP A 12 0.80 0.30 6.02
N CYS A 13 1.85 0.55 6.81
CA CYS A 13 3.18 0.89 6.27
C CYS A 13 3.85 -0.30 5.53
N PHE A 14 3.36 -1.51 5.75
CA PHE A 14 3.86 -2.72 5.10
C PHE A 14 2.97 -3.19 3.93
N ALA A 15 1.75 -2.67 3.79
CA ALA A 15 0.86 -3.05 2.70
C ALA A 15 1.39 -2.61 1.33
N GLY A 16 1.14 -3.41 0.29
CA GLY A 16 1.45 -3.07 -1.09
C GLY A 16 2.63 -3.84 -1.72
N PHE A 17 3.47 -4.53 -0.94
CA PHE A 17 4.56 -5.33 -1.50
C PHE A 17 4.06 -6.52 -2.33
N GLU A 18 2.87 -7.01 -2.05
CA GLU A 18 2.17 -8.06 -2.77
C GLU A 18 1.71 -7.63 -4.18
N ALA A 19 1.69 -6.34 -4.47
CA ALA A 19 1.31 -5.82 -5.80
C ALA A 19 2.16 -6.40 -6.94
N CYS A 20 3.39 -6.84 -6.66
CA CYS A 20 4.24 -7.51 -7.64
C CYS A 20 3.61 -8.82 -8.19
N VAL A 21 2.74 -9.48 -7.44
CA VAL A 21 2.05 -10.71 -7.87
C VAL A 21 1.12 -10.42 -9.05
N ALA A 22 0.41 -9.30 -9.04
CA ALA A 22 -0.47 -8.88 -10.13
C ALA A 22 0.28 -8.59 -11.45
N MET A 23 1.59 -8.35 -11.36
CA MET A 23 2.48 -8.10 -12.51
C MET A 23 3.29 -9.32 -12.91
N GLY A 24 2.93 -10.50 -12.45
CA GLY A 24 3.70 -11.74 -12.65
C GLY A 24 4.01 -12.06 -14.11
N GLU A 25 3.10 -11.73 -15.03
CA GLU A 25 3.30 -11.94 -16.48
C GLU A 25 4.37 -11.01 -17.10
N GLU A 26 4.68 -9.89 -16.44
CA GLU A 26 5.65 -8.89 -16.91
C GLU A 26 7.04 -9.06 -16.27
N ILE A 27 7.12 -9.88 -15.20
CA ILE A 27 8.36 -10.08 -14.45
C ILE A 27 9.20 -11.19 -15.10
N LYS A 28 10.46 -10.90 -15.36
CA LYS A 28 11.40 -11.93 -15.82
C LYS A 28 11.65 -12.97 -14.72
N TYR A 29 11.55 -14.26 -15.07
CA TYR A 29 11.71 -15.38 -14.13
C TYR A 29 10.80 -15.26 -12.89
N PRO A 30 9.45 -15.16 -13.06
CA PRO A 30 8.54 -14.86 -11.98
C PRO A 30 8.60 -15.86 -10.83
N ARG A 31 8.77 -17.14 -11.12
CA ARG A 31 8.87 -18.23 -10.12
C ARG A 31 10.04 -18.06 -9.14
N ILE A 32 11.05 -17.29 -9.51
CA ILE A 32 12.23 -17.04 -8.66
C ILE A 32 12.17 -15.64 -8.05
N ASN A 33 11.83 -14.66 -8.88
CA ASN A 33 11.92 -13.26 -8.48
C ASN A 33 10.75 -12.81 -7.59
N ILE A 34 9.54 -13.32 -7.81
CA ILE A 34 8.38 -12.96 -6.97
C ILE A 34 8.57 -13.46 -5.53
N PRO A 35 8.87 -14.73 -5.25
CA PRO A 35 9.11 -15.18 -3.87
C PRO A 35 10.25 -14.43 -3.17
N ARG A 36 11.32 -14.13 -3.89
CA ARG A 36 12.44 -13.35 -3.35
C ARG A 36 12.02 -11.91 -3.01
N ALA A 37 11.25 -11.27 -3.88
CA ALA A 37 10.74 -9.92 -3.64
C ALA A 37 9.79 -9.90 -2.43
N LEU A 38 8.84 -10.83 -2.37
CA LEU A 38 7.89 -10.96 -1.26
C LEU A 38 8.58 -11.22 0.08
N PHE A 39 9.67 -11.99 0.08
CA PHE A 39 10.44 -12.25 1.29
C PHE A 39 11.32 -11.06 1.70
N LEU A 40 12.00 -10.43 0.74
CA LEU A 40 12.98 -9.38 1.03
C LEU A 40 12.31 -8.01 1.31
N ALA A 41 11.20 -7.70 0.62
CA ALA A 41 10.56 -6.39 0.73
C ALA A 41 10.14 -6.03 2.16
N PRO A 42 9.50 -6.90 2.97
CA PRO A 42 9.15 -6.57 4.34
C PRO A 42 10.35 -6.21 5.23
N PHE A 43 11.50 -6.86 5.05
CA PHE A 43 12.70 -6.54 5.81
C PHE A 43 13.28 -5.17 5.42
N VAL A 44 13.29 -4.86 4.12
CA VAL A 44 13.74 -3.54 3.64
C VAL A 44 12.81 -2.45 4.16
N VAL A 45 11.48 -2.65 4.04
CA VAL A 45 10.47 -1.71 4.55
C VAL A 45 10.62 -1.53 6.06
N PHE A 46 10.80 -2.62 6.82
CA PHE A 46 11.05 -2.55 8.26
C PHE A 46 12.29 -1.73 8.59
N ALA A 47 13.42 -2.01 7.93
CA ALA A 47 14.66 -1.30 8.18
C ALA A 47 14.53 0.20 7.89
N VAL A 48 13.93 0.57 6.76
CA VAL A 48 13.71 1.97 6.37
C VAL A 48 12.79 2.68 7.37
N ASN A 49 11.66 2.06 7.71
CA ASN A 49 10.72 2.64 8.67
C ASN A 49 11.33 2.77 10.07
N ALA A 50 12.06 1.76 10.55
CA ALA A 50 12.70 1.79 11.87
C ALA A 50 13.76 2.90 11.94
N LEU A 51 14.62 3.02 10.92
CA LEU A 51 15.62 4.08 10.84
C LEU A 51 14.99 5.46 10.78
N PHE A 52 13.92 5.61 10.00
CA PHE A 52 13.22 6.87 9.87
C PHE A 52 12.52 7.28 11.17
N GLN A 53 11.84 6.35 11.85
CA GLN A 53 11.23 6.60 13.15
C GLN A 53 12.26 6.93 14.24
N TRP A 54 13.36 6.21 14.25
CA TRP A 54 14.45 6.51 15.17
C TRP A 54 15.01 7.91 14.94
N PHE A 55 15.25 8.30 13.68
CA PHE A 55 15.69 9.64 13.33
C PHE A 55 14.69 10.71 13.77
N LEU A 56 13.40 10.52 13.50
CA LEU A 56 12.33 11.43 13.92
C LEU A 56 12.31 11.65 15.44
N ILE A 57 12.42 10.58 16.21
CA ILE A 57 12.44 10.64 17.68
C ILE A 57 13.71 11.37 18.16
N ALA A 58 14.85 11.12 17.52
CA ALA A 58 16.12 11.75 17.90
C ALA A 58 16.16 13.26 17.67
N ILE A 59 15.48 13.76 16.62
CA ILE A 59 15.48 15.20 16.29
C ILE A 59 14.31 15.97 16.91
N THR A 60 13.27 15.28 17.40
CA THR A 60 12.06 15.94 17.89
C THR A 60 12.04 15.97 19.41
N PRO A 61 11.88 17.15 20.05
CA PRO A 61 11.67 17.24 21.50
C PRO A 61 10.46 16.43 21.95
N VAL A 62 10.62 15.73 23.08
CA VAL A 62 9.59 14.78 23.59
C VAL A 62 8.23 15.46 23.79
N GLU A 63 8.23 16.73 24.22
CA GLU A 63 7.01 17.51 24.44
C GLU A 63 6.22 17.76 23.14
N ARG A 64 6.88 17.73 21.99
CA ARG A 64 6.26 17.95 20.68
C ARG A 64 5.82 16.65 19.97
N LEU A 65 6.31 15.48 20.39
CA LEU A 65 5.96 14.20 19.77
C LEU A 65 4.44 13.95 19.80
N ALA A 66 3.78 14.29 20.91
CA ALA A 66 2.32 14.13 21.02
C ALA A 66 1.54 15.03 20.06
N SER A 67 2.03 16.26 19.82
CA SER A 67 1.38 17.20 18.89
C SER A 67 1.58 16.80 17.42
N LEU A 68 2.66 16.13 17.10
CA LEU A 68 2.91 15.62 15.73
C LEU A 68 1.91 14.53 15.33
N ALA A 69 1.40 13.75 16.27
CA ALA A 69 0.42 12.70 15.99
C ALA A 69 -0.93 13.24 15.46
N THR A 70 -1.23 14.52 15.73
CA THR A 70 -2.45 15.20 15.27
C THR A 70 -2.20 16.27 14.22
N ALA A 71 -0.94 16.46 13.82
CA ALA A 71 -0.56 17.44 12.81
C ALA A 71 -0.97 17.00 11.40
N GLN A 72 -1.34 17.96 10.56
CA GLN A 72 -1.66 17.69 9.16
C GLN A 72 -0.42 17.31 8.32
N ALA A 73 0.75 17.79 8.72
CA ALA A 73 2.02 17.52 8.05
C ALA A 73 3.12 17.16 9.07
N PRO A 74 3.02 16.00 9.75
CA PRO A 74 3.86 15.66 10.89
C PRO A 74 5.36 15.66 10.57
N TYR A 75 5.75 15.24 9.39
CA TYR A 75 7.16 15.20 8.98
C TYR A 75 7.73 16.63 8.75
N ALA A 76 6.95 17.48 8.10
CA ALA A 76 7.35 18.87 7.88
C ALA A 76 7.46 19.63 9.21
N ASP A 77 6.55 19.38 10.14
CA ASP A 77 6.56 20.03 11.44
C ASP A 77 7.69 19.50 12.34
N ALA A 78 8.04 18.22 12.27
CA ALA A 78 9.22 17.67 12.93
C ALA A 78 10.51 18.30 12.40
N MET A 79 10.65 18.45 11.09
CA MET A 79 11.82 19.09 10.47
C MET A 79 11.94 20.58 10.84
N LYS A 80 10.81 21.31 10.89
CA LYS A 80 10.78 22.69 11.38
C LYS A 80 11.22 22.76 12.85
N ALA A 81 10.76 21.82 13.68
CA ALA A 81 11.17 21.74 15.07
C ALA A 81 12.67 21.48 15.25
N ALA A 82 13.28 20.76 14.31
CA ALA A 82 14.73 20.52 14.24
C ALA A 82 15.54 21.70 13.65
N GLY A 83 14.86 22.80 13.29
CA GLY A 83 15.51 23.98 12.69
C GLY A 83 15.80 23.87 11.19
N ILE A 84 15.28 22.83 10.53
CA ILE A 84 15.41 22.66 9.09
C ILE A 84 14.30 23.47 8.40
N LEU A 85 14.66 24.60 7.84
CA LEU A 85 13.74 25.56 7.23
C LEU A 85 14.14 25.89 5.80
N GLY A 86 13.25 26.56 5.07
CA GLY A 86 13.55 27.08 3.74
C GLY A 86 13.67 26.01 2.67
N LEU A 87 14.67 26.15 1.80
CA LEU A 87 14.85 25.28 0.63
C LEU A 87 15.02 23.79 0.97
N PRO A 88 15.81 23.38 1.99
CA PRO A 88 15.93 21.97 2.35
C PRO A 88 14.59 21.34 2.75
N LEU A 89 13.75 22.05 3.50
CA LEU A 89 12.42 21.58 3.88
C LEU A 89 11.52 21.47 2.65
N ALA A 90 11.54 22.45 1.76
CA ALA A 90 10.75 22.43 0.54
C ALA A 90 11.16 21.29 -0.40
N LEU A 91 12.45 21.02 -0.56
CA LEU A 91 12.96 19.91 -1.38
C LEU A 91 12.58 18.56 -0.78
N LEU A 92 12.63 18.41 0.54
CA LEU A 92 12.20 17.19 1.22
C LEU A 92 10.70 16.97 1.06
N ALA A 93 9.89 18.00 1.27
CA ALA A 93 8.43 17.91 1.08
C ALA A 93 8.07 17.58 -0.37
N ALA A 94 8.74 18.20 -1.34
CA ALA A 94 8.57 17.88 -2.75
C ALA A 94 9.01 16.44 -3.07
N GLY A 95 10.14 15.98 -2.52
CA GLY A 95 10.63 14.61 -2.68
C GLY A 95 9.64 13.57 -2.15
N VAL A 96 9.03 13.80 -0.99
CA VAL A 96 8.00 12.94 -0.43
C VAL A 96 6.73 12.94 -1.28
N ALA A 97 6.23 14.12 -1.64
CA ALA A 97 5.00 14.26 -2.43
C ALA A 97 5.15 13.69 -3.85
N PHE A 98 6.21 14.08 -4.56
CA PHE A 98 6.40 13.65 -5.95
C PHE A 98 7.05 12.26 -6.06
N GLY A 99 8.02 11.93 -5.22
CA GLY A 99 8.67 10.63 -5.25
C GLY A 99 7.82 9.51 -4.63
N GLY A 100 7.25 9.75 -3.46
CA GLY A 100 6.43 8.77 -2.73
C GLY A 100 5.04 8.61 -3.34
N ASP A 101 4.26 9.68 -3.41
CA ASP A 101 2.85 9.58 -3.79
C ASP A 101 2.67 9.23 -5.28
N PHE A 102 3.45 9.85 -6.18
CA PHE A 102 3.40 9.51 -7.60
C PHE A 102 3.84 8.07 -7.88
N SER A 103 4.87 7.59 -7.20
CA SER A 103 5.32 6.21 -7.33
C SER A 103 4.24 5.23 -6.89
N THR A 104 3.62 5.48 -5.74
CA THR A 104 2.54 4.66 -5.18
C THR A 104 1.30 4.69 -6.08
N MET A 105 0.89 5.87 -6.56
CA MET A 105 -0.23 5.98 -7.50
C MET A 105 0.03 5.23 -8.80
N ASN A 106 1.23 5.34 -9.37
CA ASN A 106 1.59 4.62 -10.58
C ASN A 106 1.53 3.10 -10.39
N ALA A 107 2.06 2.61 -9.27
CA ALA A 107 1.97 1.19 -8.92
C ALA A 107 0.51 0.73 -8.75
N ALA A 108 -0.32 1.50 -8.03
CA ALA A 108 -1.73 1.19 -7.81
C ALA A 108 -2.53 1.15 -9.13
N ILE A 109 -2.34 2.13 -10.01
CA ILE A 109 -3.00 2.17 -11.33
C ILE A 109 -2.55 0.99 -12.21
N ALA A 110 -1.30 0.57 -12.09
CA ALA A 110 -0.79 -0.56 -12.85
C ALA A 110 -1.30 -1.91 -12.34
N THR A 111 -1.53 -2.07 -11.03
CA THR A 111 -1.80 -3.37 -10.40
C THR A 111 -3.27 -3.62 -10.09
N ILE A 112 -3.96 -2.69 -9.43
CA ILE A 112 -5.33 -2.90 -8.92
C ILE A 112 -6.34 -3.22 -10.04
N PRO A 113 -6.35 -2.54 -11.21
CA PRO A 113 -7.28 -2.90 -12.28
C PRO A 113 -7.07 -4.30 -12.85
N ARG A 114 -5.86 -4.86 -12.72
CA ARG A 114 -5.56 -6.22 -13.19
C ARG A 114 -6.21 -7.30 -12.32
N TYR A 115 -6.41 -7.06 -11.04
CA TYR A 115 -7.19 -7.96 -10.19
C TYR A 115 -8.64 -8.07 -10.70
N LEU A 116 -9.30 -6.93 -10.97
CA LEU A 116 -10.65 -6.94 -11.53
C LEU A 116 -10.72 -7.60 -12.91
N PHE A 117 -9.71 -7.36 -13.75
CA PHE A 117 -9.60 -7.98 -15.06
C PHE A 117 -9.47 -9.50 -14.96
N THR A 118 -8.61 -10.00 -14.09
CA THR A 118 -8.41 -11.44 -13.88
C THR A 118 -9.66 -12.09 -13.32
N MET A 119 -10.29 -11.50 -12.31
CA MET A 119 -11.55 -11.98 -11.75
C MET A 119 -12.68 -12.03 -12.78
N ALA A 120 -12.71 -11.09 -13.71
CA ALA A 120 -13.69 -11.10 -14.81
C ALA A 120 -13.37 -12.18 -15.85
N ARG A 121 -12.11 -12.47 -16.13
CA ARG A 121 -11.69 -13.59 -16.98
C ARG A 121 -12.07 -14.94 -16.36
N ASP A 122 -11.95 -15.06 -15.05
CA ASP A 122 -12.29 -16.28 -14.31
C ASP A 122 -13.81 -16.44 -14.07
N GLY A 123 -14.61 -15.49 -14.54
CA GLY A 123 -16.08 -15.55 -14.44
C GLY A 123 -16.66 -15.15 -13.07
N VAL A 124 -15.82 -14.67 -12.15
CA VAL A 124 -16.24 -14.21 -10.81
C VAL A 124 -16.84 -12.80 -10.85
N MET A 125 -16.41 -11.99 -11.81
CA MET A 125 -16.87 -10.61 -12.00
C MET A 125 -17.52 -10.45 -13.39
N PRO A 126 -18.37 -9.40 -13.58
CA PRO A 126 -18.99 -9.13 -14.88
C PRO A 126 -17.95 -9.02 -16.01
N SER A 127 -18.23 -9.66 -17.14
CA SER A 127 -17.32 -9.74 -18.31
C SER A 127 -16.93 -8.39 -18.90
N ILE A 128 -17.64 -7.31 -18.54
CA ILE A 128 -17.31 -5.95 -18.96
C ILE A 128 -15.90 -5.52 -18.49
N PHE A 129 -15.45 -6.01 -17.34
CA PHE A 129 -14.12 -5.73 -16.78
C PHE A 129 -12.99 -6.50 -17.50
N ALA A 130 -13.34 -7.56 -18.26
CA ALA A 130 -12.39 -8.29 -19.09
C ALA A 130 -12.10 -7.58 -20.43
N LYS A 131 -12.76 -6.44 -20.72
CA LYS A 131 -12.51 -5.68 -21.94
C LYS A 131 -11.19 -4.92 -21.86
N THR A 132 -10.32 -5.16 -22.83
CA THR A 132 -9.05 -4.46 -22.97
C THR A 132 -9.11 -3.42 -24.10
N SER A 133 -8.31 -2.38 -23.96
CA SER A 133 -8.02 -1.40 -25.01
C SER A 133 -7.11 -2.00 -26.10
N ARG A 134 -6.94 -1.29 -27.21
CA ARG A 134 -5.94 -1.61 -28.24
C ARG A 134 -4.50 -1.76 -27.70
N PHE A 135 -4.23 -1.20 -26.54
CA PHE A 135 -2.95 -1.30 -25.83
C PHE A 135 -2.94 -2.41 -24.76
N GLN A 136 -3.89 -3.34 -24.80
CA GLN A 136 -4.06 -4.44 -23.83
C GLN A 136 -4.24 -3.98 -22.37
N THR A 137 -4.67 -2.75 -22.15
CA THR A 137 -4.96 -2.21 -20.82
C THR A 137 -6.45 -2.37 -20.47
N PRO A 138 -6.81 -2.78 -19.25
CA PRO A 138 -8.21 -2.97 -18.81
C PRO A 138 -8.87 -1.62 -18.50
N HIS A 139 -9.18 -0.84 -19.54
CA HIS A 139 -9.66 0.54 -19.42
C HIS A 139 -10.97 0.68 -18.63
N VAL A 140 -11.88 -0.29 -18.73
CA VAL A 140 -13.13 -0.26 -17.95
C VAL A 140 -12.85 -0.39 -16.46
N ALA A 141 -11.96 -1.31 -16.08
CA ALA A 141 -11.57 -1.47 -14.69
C ALA A 141 -10.87 -0.21 -14.13
N ILE A 142 -9.98 0.42 -14.91
CA ILE A 142 -9.28 1.64 -14.52
C ILE A 142 -10.28 2.79 -14.30
N ILE A 143 -11.20 3.01 -15.23
CA ILE A 143 -12.20 4.10 -15.12
C ILE A 143 -13.11 3.84 -13.90
N THR A 144 -13.60 2.63 -13.73
CA THR A 144 -14.49 2.29 -12.61
C THR A 144 -13.79 2.51 -11.27
N LEU A 145 -12.56 2.06 -11.12
CA LEU A 145 -11.78 2.28 -9.90
C LEU A 145 -11.47 3.75 -9.67
N GLY A 146 -11.15 4.50 -10.73
CA GLY A 146 -10.93 5.93 -10.65
C GLY A 146 -12.16 6.68 -10.14
N VAL A 147 -13.34 6.39 -10.70
CA VAL A 147 -14.61 6.99 -10.26
C VAL A 147 -14.92 6.62 -8.81
N LEU A 148 -14.74 5.34 -8.44
CA LEU A 148 -14.97 4.88 -7.07
C LEU A 148 -14.02 5.58 -6.09
N THR A 149 -12.75 5.70 -6.43
CA THR A 149 -11.75 6.40 -5.61
C THR A 149 -12.12 7.88 -5.44
N MET A 150 -12.54 8.56 -6.50
CA MET A 150 -12.99 9.95 -6.41
C MET A 150 -14.23 10.10 -5.51
N ALA A 151 -15.18 9.16 -5.61
CA ALA A 151 -16.37 9.16 -4.75
C ALA A 151 -16.00 8.94 -3.27
N LEU A 152 -15.03 8.06 -2.98
CA LEU A 152 -14.54 7.85 -1.62
C LEU A 152 -13.81 9.08 -1.07
N ILE A 153 -12.98 9.72 -1.87
CA ILE A 153 -12.27 10.96 -1.48
C ILE A 153 -13.28 12.08 -1.16
N ALA A 154 -14.38 12.16 -1.91
CA ALA A 154 -15.43 13.15 -1.68
C ALA A 154 -16.13 13.00 -0.31
N THR A 155 -15.98 11.87 0.37
CA THR A 155 -16.52 11.68 1.73
C THR A 155 -15.70 12.41 2.81
N ASP A 156 -14.51 12.91 2.48
CA ASP A 156 -13.57 13.62 3.37
C ASP A 156 -13.24 12.88 4.70
N SER A 157 -13.35 11.56 4.70
CA SER A 157 -13.13 10.72 5.87
C SER A 157 -11.95 9.76 5.69
N LEU A 158 -10.74 10.33 5.64
CA LEU A 158 -9.50 9.59 5.40
C LEU A 158 -9.29 8.45 6.41
N ILE A 159 -9.56 8.70 7.70
CA ILE A 159 -9.39 7.71 8.77
C ILE A 159 -10.35 6.54 8.59
N TYR A 160 -11.58 6.81 8.18
CA TYR A 160 -12.58 5.76 7.92
C TYR A 160 -12.17 4.89 6.73
N ILE A 161 -11.73 5.52 5.64
CA ILE A 161 -11.27 4.80 4.42
C ILE A 161 -10.05 3.94 4.75
N ALA A 162 -9.07 4.48 5.50
CA ALA A 162 -7.89 3.74 5.92
C ALA A 162 -8.25 2.54 6.82
N SER A 163 -9.19 2.73 7.75
CA SER A 163 -9.64 1.64 8.63
C SER A 163 -10.37 0.53 7.86
N LEU A 164 -11.19 0.92 6.88
CA LEU A 164 -11.89 -0.03 6.01
C LEU A 164 -10.91 -0.83 5.14
N SER A 165 -9.89 -0.16 4.58
CA SER A 165 -8.82 -0.80 3.83
C SER A 165 -8.06 -1.81 4.67
N LEU A 166 -7.64 -1.44 5.88
CA LEU A 166 -6.99 -2.34 6.82
C LEU A 166 -7.82 -3.58 7.15
N PHE A 167 -9.11 -3.39 7.38
CA PHE A 167 -10.01 -4.52 7.64
C PHE A 167 -10.11 -5.47 6.43
N ALA A 168 -10.23 -4.91 5.24
CA ALA A 168 -10.28 -5.68 4.00
C ALA A 168 -8.97 -6.47 3.76
N ASP A 169 -7.82 -5.84 3.99
CA ASP A 169 -6.51 -6.47 3.86
C ASP A 169 -6.34 -7.63 4.85
N LEU A 170 -6.69 -7.42 6.12
CA LEU A 170 -6.63 -8.48 7.13
C LEU A 170 -7.53 -9.67 6.76
N LEU A 171 -8.75 -9.39 6.30
CA LEU A 171 -9.67 -10.42 5.84
C LEU A 171 -9.09 -11.20 4.66
N TYR A 172 -8.52 -10.49 3.69
CA TYR A 172 -7.87 -11.10 2.53
C TYR A 172 -6.73 -12.05 2.94
N TYR A 173 -5.82 -11.62 3.84
CA TYR A 173 -4.72 -12.45 4.29
C TYR A 173 -5.18 -13.67 5.10
N VAL A 174 -6.20 -13.53 5.96
CA VAL A 174 -6.78 -14.67 6.69
C VAL A 174 -7.37 -15.69 5.72
N CYS A 175 -8.13 -15.24 4.72
CA CYS A 175 -8.69 -16.14 3.70
C CYS A 175 -7.59 -16.82 2.87
N LEU A 176 -6.53 -16.09 2.51
CA LEU A 176 -5.41 -16.63 1.75
C LEU A 176 -4.67 -17.73 2.52
N LEU A 177 -4.37 -17.49 3.80
CA LEU A 177 -3.71 -18.49 4.65
C LEU A 177 -4.55 -19.73 4.83
N TYR A 178 -5.86 -19.57 5.10
CA TYR A 178 -6.77 -20.69 5.27
C TYR A 178 -6.88 -21.55 4.00
N THR A 179 -6.95 -20.94 2.82
CA THR A 179 -7.03 -21.69 1.56
C THR A 179 -5.70 -22.37 1.20
N SER A 180 -4.57 -21.78 1.57
CA SER A 180 -3.24 -22.37 1.38
C SER A 180 -3.08 -23.64 2.23
N ASP A 181 -3.43 -23.57 3.52
CA ASP A 181 -3.37 -24.73 4.43
C ASP A 181 -4.29 -25.87 3.97
N ALA A 182 -5.51 -25.53 3.52
CA ALA A 182 -6.44 -26.53 2.98
C ALA A 182 -5.92 -27.21 1.70
N ALA A 183 -5.21 -26.46 0.85
CA ALA A 183 -4.60 -27.04 -0.36
C ALA A 183 -3.42 -27.98 -0.02
N ASP A 184 -2.61 -27.62 0.98
CA ASP A 184 -1.49 -28.45 1.43
C ASP A 184 -1.97 -29.77 2.10
N ASP A 185 -3.07 -29.73 2.84
CA ASP A 185 -3.67 -30.92 3.44
C ASP A 185 -4.21 -31.89 2.37
N LEU A 186 -4.78 -31.39 1.28
CA LEU A 186 -5.25 -32.21 0.16
C LEU A 186 -4.11 -32.90 -0.59
N THR A 187 -2.92 -32.27 -0.67
CA THR A 187 -1.75 -32.87 -1.33
C THR A 187 -0.99 -33.88 -0.47
N ARG A 188 -1.27 -33.94 0.84
CA ARG A 188 -0.66 -34.90 1.78
C ARG A 188 -1.40 -36.24 1.85
N VAL A 189 -2.57 -36.38 1.22
CA VAL A 189 -3.41 -37.59 1.28
C VAL A 189 -3.09 -38.56 0.12
N ASP A 190 -2.25 -38.20 -0.84
CA ASP A 190 -1.73 -39.02 -1.91
C ASP A 190 -0.28 -39.44 -1.62
#